data_b8560e84c9e213fe604b1e96514fce27
#
_entry.id   b8560e84c9e213fe604b1e96514fce27
#
_cell.length_a   1.000
_cell.length_b   1.000
_cell.length_c   1.000
_cell.angle_alpha   90.00
_cell.angle_beta   90.00
_cell.angle_gamma   90.00
#
_symmetry.space_group_name_H-M   'P 1'
#
loop_
_entity.id
_entity.type
_entity.pdbx_description
1 polymer ?
#
loop_
_entity_poly.entity_id
_entity_poly.type
_entity_poly.pdbx_seq_one_letter_code
_entity_poly.pdbx_strand_id
1 'polypeptide(L)'
;MVAKVDAEFVLPEGKSVFFASDLHLGAPNGQASAERERAFVAWMDAIKPRAAALYLVGDVFDFWFEYRHAIPKGFARLQGRLADWSDSGIPIYMFTGNHDLWMRDYFVQEFGIEVFHEPI
;
A
#
# COMPACT_ATOMS: atom_id res chain seq x y z
N MET A 1 -20.62 -4.35 -0.78
CA MET A 1 -20.14 -5.41 -1.64
C MET A 1 -18.85 -5.98 -1.11
N VAL A 2 -18.76 -7.23 -1.07
CA VAL A 2 -17.55 -7.88 -0.63
C VAL A 2 -16.52 -7.76 -1.73
N ALA A 3 -15.36 -7.26 -1.43
CA ALA A 3 -14.28 -7.35 -2.36
C ALA A 3 -14.11 -8.82 -2.71
N LYS A 4 -13.78 -9.05 -3.92
CA LYS A 4 -13.39 -10.36 -4.35
C LYS A 4 -12.07 -10.73 -3.71
N VAL A 5 -12.11 -10.97 -2.44
CA VAL A 5 -11.10 -11.81 -1.89
C VAL A 5 -11.37 -13.14 -2.54
N ASP A 6 -10.42 -13.61 -3.27
CA ASP A 6 -10.56 -14.89 -3.93
C ASP A 6 -10.89 -15.94 -2.89
N ALA A 7 -12.11 -16.47 -2.96
CA ALA A 7 -12.55 -17.52 -2.03
C ALA A 7 -11.70 -18.78 -2.17
N GLU A 8 -10.94 -18.89 -3.25
CA GLU A 8 -10.04 -20.01 -3.50
C GLU A 8 -8.60 -19.72 -3.08
N PHE A 9 -8.36 -18.56 -2.44
CA PHE A 9 -7.00 -18.23 -2.00
C PHE A 9 -6.54 -19.25 -0.96
N VAL A 10 -5.46 -19.92 -1.28
CA VAL A 10 -4.83 -20.89 -0.38
C VAL A 10 -3.56 -20.25 0.16
N LEU A 11 -3.50 -20.10 1.47
CA LEU A 11 -2.32 -19.55 2.12
C LEU A 11 -1.17 -20.56 2.07
N PRO A 12 -0.06 -20.24 1.39
CA PRO A 12 1.08 -21.15 1.36
C PRO A 12 1.62 -21.42 2.76
N GLU A 13 2.13 -22.61 2.97
CA GLU A 13 2.74 -22.99 4.24
C GLU A 13 3.91 -22.06 4.58
N GLY A 14 3.99 -21.61 5.82
CA GLY A 14 5.02 -20.72 6.28
C GLY A 14 4.83 -19.26 5.87
N LYS A 15 3.72 -18.94 5.21
CA LYS A 15 3.40 -17.61 4.77
C LYS A 15 2.25 -17.02 5.59
N SER A 16 2.17 -15.70 5.61
CA SER A 16 1.12 -14.97 6.32
C SER A 16 0.59 -13.84 5.46
N VAL A 17 -0.64 -13.45 5.73
CA VAL A 17 -1.23 -12.24 5.17
C VAL A 17 -1.03 -11.12 6.19
N PHE A 18 -0.57 -9.97 5.71
CA PHE A 18 -0.25 -8.83 6.57
C PHE A 18 -1.18 -7.67 6.28
N PHE A 19 -1.47 -6.90 7.32
CA PHE A 19 -2.35 -5.73 7.23
C PHE A 19 -1.65 -4.54 7.86
N ALA A 20 -1.82 -3.37 7.26
CA ALA A 20 -1.36 -2.11 7.82
C ALA A 20 -2.34 -1.01 7.47
N SER A 21 -2.46 0.02 8.31
CA SER A 21 -3.34 1.15 8.08
C SER A 21 -2.85 2.38 8.82
N ASP A 22 -3.43 3.53 8.46
CA ASP A 22 -3.26 4.78 9.20
C ASP A 22 -1.80 5.23 9.34
N LEU A 23 -1.03 5.09 8.28
CA LEU A 23 0.35 5.56 8.24
C LEU A 23 0.42 7.09 8.17
N HIS A 24 -0.57 7.72 7.55
CA HIS A 24 -0.66 9.17 7.38
C HIS A 24 0.65 9.79 6.92
N LEU A 25 1.26 9.18 5.89
CA LEU A 25 2.52 9.70 5.35
C LEU A 25 2.32 11.09 4.78
N GLY A 26 3.21 11.99 5.14
CA GLY A 26 3.11 13.41 4.84
C GLY A 26 2.84 14.26 6.07
N ALA A 27 2.23 13.70 7.10
CA ALA A 27 1.89 14.41 8.33
C ALA A 27 2.85 14.04 9.47
N PRO A 28 3.02 14.90 10.47
CA PRO A 28 2.63 16.30 10.51
C PRO A 28 3.60 17.22 9.75
N ASN A 29 4.76 16.69 9.38
CA ASN A 29 5.76 17.41 8.60
C ASN A 29 6.63 16.40 7.86
N GLY A 30 7.50 16.89 6.99
CA GLY A 30 8.32 16.04 6.14
C GLY A 30 9.28 15.14 6.91
N GLN A 31 9.85 15.64 8.01
CA GLN A 31 10.82 14.84 8.78
C GLN A 31 10.13 13.68 9.49
N ALA A 32 9.04 13.93 10.19
CA ALA A 32 8.30 12.90 10.89
C ALA A 32 7.72 11.86 9.91
N SER A 33 7.24 12.33 8.77
CA SER A 33 6.76 11.45 7.70
C SER A 33 7.88 10.56 7.17
N ALA A 34 9.05 11.12 6.91
CA ALA A 34 10.19 10.36 6.38
C ALA A 34 10.65 9.27 7.37
N GLU A 35 10.66 9.58 8.66
CA GLU A 35 11.00 8.61 9.69
C GLU A 35 9.99 7.47 9.73
N ARG A 36 8.71 7.79 9.64
CA ARG A 36 7.65 6.79 9.63
C ARG A 36 7.69 5.93 8.38
N GLU A 37 7.96 6.55 7.23
CA GLU A 37 8.13 5.82 5.98
C GLU A 37 9.29 4.83 6.08
N ARG A 38 10.43 5.25 6.61
CA ARG A 38 11.60 4.38 6.77
C ARG A 38 11.29 3.20 7.70
N ALA A 39 10.58 3.47 8.80
CA ALA A 39 10.18 2.41 9.71
C ALA A 39 9.25 1.42 9.03
N PHE A 40 8.32 1.91 8.24
CA PHE A 40 7.38 1.05 7.53
C PHE A 40 8.06 0.18 6.48
N VAL A 41 8.96 0.76 5.68
CA VAL A 41 9.65 -0.04 4.66
C VAL A 41 10.62 -1.04 5.30
N ALA A 42 11.21 -0.72 6.45
CA ALA A 42 12.00 -1.69 7.20
C ALA A 42 11.14 -2.87 7.66
N TRP A 43 9.91 -2.61 8.10
CA TRP A 43 8.96 -3.66 8.43
C TRP A 43 8.61 -4.50 7.20
N MET A 44 8.36 -3.85 6.06
CA MET A 44 8.09 -4.57 4.80
C MET A 44 9.26 -5.49 4.44
N ASP A 45 10.48 -4.99 4.53
CA ASP A 45 11.67 -5.79 4.23
C ASP A 45 11.76 -7.01 5.17
N ALA A 46 11.45 -6.83 6.44
CA ALA A 46 11.52 -7.90 7.43
C ALA A 46 10.47 -8.99 7.18
N ILE A 47 9.27 -8.63 6.77
CA ILE A 47 8.19 -9.60 6.58
C ILE A 47 8.15 -10.22 5.19
N LYS A 48 8.82 -9.60 4.21
CA LYS A 48 8.73 -10.03 2.81
C LYS A 48 8.93 -11.53 2.60
N PRO A 49 9.92 -12.19 3.25
CA PRO A 49 10.14 -13.62 3.00
C PRO A 49 8.98 -14.53 3.41
N ARG A 50 8.09 -14.05 4.27
CA ARG A 50 6.93 -14.84 4.73
C ARG A 50 5.61 -14.18 4.39
N ALA A 51 5.62 -13.20 3.48
CA ALA A 51 4.39 -12.52 3.08
C ALA A 51 3.73 -13.26 1.93
N ALA A 52 2.46 -13.62 2.11
CA ALA A 52 1.60 -14.12 1.05
C ALA A 52 0.84 -12.99 0.38
N ALA A 53 0.53 -11.93 1.11
CA ALA A 53 -0.16 -10.74 0.62
C ALA A 53 -0.03 -9.63 1.64
N LEU A 54 -0.20 -8.39 1.18
CA LEU A 54 -0.25 -7.21 2.04
C LEU A 54 -1.50 -6.40 1.74
N TYR A 55 -2.25 -6.09 2.78
CA TYR A 55 -3.42 -5.23 2.70
C TYR A 55 -3.11 -3.90 3.37
N LEU A 56 -3.18 -2.82 2.60
CA LEU A 56 -3.01 -1.45 3.11
C LEU A 56 -4.42 -0.87 3.27
N VAL A 57 -4.89 -0.78 4.50
CA VAL A 57 -6.30 -0.60 4.81
C VAL A 57 -6.59 0.85 5.20
N GLY A 58 -6.46 1.74 4.22
CA GLY A 58 -6.85 3.14 4.36
C GLY A 58 -5.81 4.05 5.01
N ASP A 59 -5.86 5.31 4.61
CA ASP A 59 -5.04 6.39 5.16
C ASP A 59 -3.54 6.08 5.17
N VAL A 60 -3.05 5.47 4.09
CA VAL A 60 -1.61 5.28 3.88
C VAL A 60 -0.95 6.65 3.78
N PHE A 61 -1.58 7.56 3.07
CA PHE A 61 -1.13 8.93 2.93
C PHE A 61 -2.07 9.87 3.68
N ASP A 62 -1.50 10.91 4.28
CA ASP A 62 -2.31 11.94 4.92
C ASP A 62 -3.09 12.76 3.89
N PHE A 63 -2.52 12.88 2.69
CA PHE A 63 -3.20 13.45 1.55
C PHE A 63 -2.67 12.79 0.28
N TRP A 64 -3.57 12.45 -0.64
CA TRP A 64 -3.19 11.93 -1.96
C TRP A 64 -4.20 12.43 -2.99
N PHE A 65 -3.70 13.06 -4.05
CA PHE A 65 -4.49 13.51 -5.16
C PHE A 65 -3.74 13.26 -6.46
N GLU A 66 -4.40 12.61 -7.40
CA GLU A 66 -3.82 12.34 -8.71
C GLU A 66 -4.45 13.28 -9.73
N TYR A 67 -3.61 14.00 -10.43
CA TYR A 67 -4.05 14.94 -11.45
C TYR A 67 -3.35 14.64 -12.76
N ARG A 68 -4.08 14.08 -13.71
CA ARG A 68 -3.58 13.71 -15.05
C ARG A 68 -2.25 12.95 -15.00
N HIS A 69 -1.14 13.68 -15.16
CA HIS A 69 0.21 13.12 -15.18
C HIS A 69 1.01 13.52 -13.95
N ALA A 70 0.37 14.11 -12.96
CA ALA A 70 1.03 14.57 -11.74
C ALA A 70 0.51 13.84 -10.51
N ILE A 71 1.44 13.48 -9.62
CA ILE A 71 1.15 12.89 -8.32
C ILE A 71 1.91 13.66 -7.26
N PRO A 72 1.56 13.52 -5.97
CA PRO A 72 2.37 14.09 -4.90
C PRO A 72 3.79 13.57 -4.98
N LYS A 73 4.74 14.47 -4.82
CA LYS A 73 6.15 14.07 -4.82
C LYS A 73 6.53 13.47 -3.47
N GLY A 74 7.51 12.62 -3.46
CA GLY A 74 8.01 11.98 -2.25
C GLY A 74 7.55 10.54 -2.14
N PHE A 75 7.73 9.97 -0.95
CA PHE A 75 7.36 8.59 -0.65
C PHE A 75 8.05 7.57 -1.56
N ALA A 76 9.25 7.93 -2.02
CA ALA A 76 9.97 7.09 -2.99
C ALA A 76 10.36 5.73 -2.41
N ARG A 77 10.67 5.67 -1.13
CA ARG A 77 11.06 4.42 -0.47
C ARG A 77 9.89 3.45 -0.41
N LEU A 78 8.71 3.95 -0.03
CA LEU A 78 7.50 3.13 -0.02
C LEU A 78 7.18 2.67 -1.44
N GLN A 79 7.17 3.57 -2.41
CA GLN A 79 6.87 3.22 -3.79
C GLN A 79 7.84 2.18 -4.34
N GLY A 80 9.13 2.31 -4.00
CA GLY A 80 10.13 1.31 -4.39
C GLY A 80 9.82 -0.08 -3.85
N ARG A 81 9.37 -0.17 -2.60
CA ARG A 81 8.97 -1.46 -2.01
C ARG A 81 7.70 -2.01 -2.63
N LEU A 82 6.73 -1.15 -2.93
CA LEU A 82 5.52 -1.59 -3.63
C LEU A 82 5.86 -2.19 -4.98
N ALA A 83 6.75 -1.54 -5.73
CA ALA A 83 7.22 -2.08 -7.01
C ALA A 83 7.95 -3.41 -6.82
N ASP A 84 8.85 -3.50 -5.85
CA ASP A 84 9.63 -4.70 -5.58
C ASP A 84 8.73 -5.88 -5.19
N TRP A 85 7.78 -5.66 -4.31
CA TRP A 85 6.84 -6.71 -3.91
C TRP A 85 6.00 -7.17 -5.10
N SER A 86 5.48 -6.23 -5.88
CA SER A 86 4.69 -6.55 -7.06
C SER A 86 5.50 -7.35 -8.07
N ASP A 87 6.73 -6.92 -8.34
CA ASP A 87 7.62 -7.62 -9.25
C ASP A 87 8.02 -9.00 -8.75
N SER A 88 8.00 -9.20 -7.43
CA SER A 88 8.27 -10.49 -6.81
C SER A 88 7.04 -11.40 -6.76
N GLY A 89 5.89 -10.93 -7.26
CA GLY A 89 4.67 -11.73 -7.28
C GLY A 89 3.88 -11.74 -5.98
N ILE A 90 4.20 -10.84 -5.05
CA ILE A 90 3.46 -10.72 -3.78
C ILE A 90 2.33 -9.71 -3.97
N PRO A 91 1.06 -10.14 -3.92
CA PRO A 91 -0.05 -9.22 -4.15
C PRO A 91 -0.19 -8.19 -3.04
N ILE A 92 -0.49 -6.97 -3.44
CA ILE A 92 -0.77 -5.87 -2.53
C ILE A 92 -2.15 -5.33 -2.89
N TYR A 93 -2.97 -5.11 -1.88
CA TYR A 93 -4.30 -4.55 -2.03
C TYR A 93 -4.39 -3.27 -1.21
N MET A 94 -4.86 -2.18 -1.81
CA MET A 94 -4.98 -0.90 -1.14
C MET A 94 -6.45 -0.51 -1.02
N PHE A 95 -6.83 -0.02 0.14
CA PHE A 95 -8.14 0.55 0.39
C PHE A 95 -7.95 2.02 0.74
N THR A 96 -8.75 2.90 0.13
CA THR A 96 -8.65 4.32 0.45
C THR A 96 -9.36 4.62 1.76
N GLY A 97 -8.77 5.53 2.54
CA GLY A 97 -9.42 6.09 3.72
C GLY A 97 -9.94 7.50 3.43
N ASN A 98 -10.19 8.26 4.49
CA ASN A 98 -10.69 9.62 4.32
C ASN A 98 -9.63 10.56 3.76
N HIS A 99 -8.37 10.33 4.08
CA HIS A 99 -7.28 11.22 3.72
C HIS A 99 -6.69 10.94 2.33
N ASP A 100 -6.80 9.71 1.84
CA ASP A 100 -6.27 9.35 0.52
C ASP A 100 -7.36 8.92 -0.46
N LEU A 101 -8.54 9.50 -0.29
CA LEU A 101 -9.73 9.19 -1.08
C LEU A 101 -9.56 9.48 -2.57
N TRP A 102 -8.72 10.44 -2.94
CA TRP A 102 -8.51 10.87 -4.32
C TRP A 102 -7.48 10.04 -5.07
N MET A 103 -7.15 8.87 -4.56
CA MET A 103 -6.32 7.91 -5.25
C MET A 103 -7.08 7.35 -6.45
N ARG A 104 -6.42 7.35 -7.63
CA ARG A 104 -7.04 6.89 -8.87
C ARG A 104 -6.32 5.66 -9.40
N ASP A 105 -5.60 5.80 -10.51
CA ASP A 105 -5.05 4.66 -11.22
C ASP A 105 -3.52 4.55 -11.17
N TYR A 106 -2.84 5.47 -10.49
CA TYR A 106 -1.38 5.46 -10.45
C TYR A 106 -0.83 4.14 -9.91
N PHE A 107 -1.36 3.70 -8.76
CA PHE A 107 -0.88 2.45 -8.14
C PHE A 107 -1.26 1.23 -8.95
N VAL A 108 -2.40 1.27 -9.61
CA VAL A 108 -2.83 0.18 -10.50
C VAL A 108 -1.91 0.08 -11.70
N GLN A 109 -1.65 1.20 -12.37
CA GLN A 109 -0.87 1.21 -13.60
C GLN A 109 0.61 0.98 -13.35
N GLU A 110 1.18 1.61 -12.31
CA GLU A 110 2.61 1.53 -12.05
C GLU A 110 3.03 0.24 -11.36
N PHE A 111 2.20 -0.28 -10.47
CA PHE A 111 2.59 -1.40 -9.62
C PHE A 111 1.69 -2.62 -9.75
N GLY A 112 0.62 -2.54 -10.49
CA GLY A 112 -0.34 -3.65 -10.58
C GLY A 112 -1.11 -3.90 -9.28
N ILE A 113 -1.20 -2.89 -8.41
CA ILE A 113 -1.89 -2.98 -7.13
C ILE A 113 -3.35 -2.69 -7.33
N GLU A 114 -4.25 -3.54 -6.81
CA GLU A 114 -5.67 -3.22 -6.79
C GLU A 114 -5.98 -2.17 -5.73
N VAL A 115 -6.76 -1.16 -6.11
CA VAL A 115 -7.17 -0.08 -5.21
C VAL A 115 -8.68 -0.12 -5.08
N PHE A 116 -9.16 -0.20 -3.85
CA PHE A 116 -10.58 -0.24 -3.53
C PHE A 116 -10.99 1.04 -2.82
N HIS A 117 -12.05 1.67 -3.29
CA HIS A 117 -12.60 2.91 -2.72
C HIS A 117 -13.78 2.66 -1.79
N GLU A 118 -14.12 1.40 -1.58
CA GLU A 118 -15.23 0.99 -0.73
C GLU A 118 -14.79 -0.12 0.22
N PRO A 119 -15.41 -0.22 1.39
CA PRO A 119 -15.19 -1.36 2.28
C PRO A 119 -15.59 -2.67 1.59
N ILE A 120 -14.90 -3.69 1.92
CA ILE A 120 -15.21 -5.02 1.41
C ILE A 120 -15.90 -5.86 2.48
#